data_26820fa2c6a239d09e86d84549e6dff3
#
_entry.id   26820fa2c6a239d09e86d84549e6dff3
#
_cell.length_a   1.000
_cell.length_b   1.000
_cell.length_c   1.000
_cell.angle_alpha   90.00
_cell.angle_beta   90.00
_cell.angle_gamma   90.00
#
_symmetry.space_group_name_H-M   'P 1'
#
loop_
_entity.id
_entity.type
_entity.pdbx_description
1 polymer ?
#
loop_
_entity_poly.entity_id
_entity_poly.type
_entity_poly.pdbx_seq_one_letter_code
_entity_poly.pdbx_strand_id
1 'polypeptide(L)'
;MSSTNRSNARYNHISDYYVTPKKPIIDLFEALKKAHETFHLFDNEGKLIWYQKYLDPCAGGDLINKMSYPEVISELGVHDNYINTLDIRSDSKAKTKIDFLKVESIDTPKVIITNPPFNIAEDIIKKSLELVEENGFVIMLLRLNFFGSKKRKDFWKNNMPILTFVHHERISFTKGSTDSIEYMHCVWKKGVKQDYTKLVII
;
A
#
# COMPACT_ATOMS: atom_id res chain seq x y z
N MET A 1 -3.08 -4.21 31.85
CA MET A 1 -1.89 -3.38 31.54
C MET A 1 -1.58 -3.59 30.06
N SER A 2 -1.81 -2.58 29.26
CA SER A 2 -1.54 -2.64 27.80
C SER A 2 -0.03 -2.53 27.58
N SER A 3 0.61 -3.62 27.21
CA SER A 3 2.00 -3.63 26.82
C SER A 3 2.13 -2.99 25.42
N THR A 4 2.22 -1.68 25.40
CA THR A 4 2.75 -0.99 24.24
C THR A 4 4.25 -1.23 24.21
N ASN A 5 4.66 -2.38 23.67
CA ASN A 5 6.05 -2.62 23.34
C ASN A 5 6.44 -1.72 22.15
N ARG A 6 6.62 -0.45 22.47
CA ARG A 6 7.34 0.49 21.60
C ARG A 6 8.81 0.13 21.73
N SER A 7 9.31 -0.75 20.85
CA SER A 7 10.74 -0.99 20.79
C SER A 7 11.45 0.34 20.57
N ASN A 8 12.55 0.60 21.29
CA ASN A 8 13.37 1.81 21.14
C ASN A 8 13.87 2.02 19.69
N ALA A 9 13.86 0.98 18.87
CA ALA A 9 14.12 1.05 17.44
C ALA A 9 13.12 1.93 16.66
N ARG A 10 11.87 2.09 17.14
CA ARG A 10 10.87 2.96 16.50
C ARG A 10 11.17 4.45 16.61
N TYR A 11 11.92 4.87 17.61
CA TYR A 11 12.30 6.28 17.79
C TYR A 11 13.38 6.77 16.83
N ASN A 12 14.09 5.85 16.17
CA ASN A 12 15.18 6.17 15.26
C ASN A 12 14.78 6.16 13.78
N HIS A 13 13.50 5.84 13.45
CA HIS A 13 13.03 5.86 12.07
C HIS A 13 12.57 7.27 11.68
N ILE A 14 13.28 7.86 10.72
CA ILE A 14 12.90 9.13 10.12
C ILE A 14 11.55 8.93 9.41
N SER A 15 10.55 9.73 9.77
CA SER A 15 9.23 9.78 9.09
C SER A 15 8.45 8.46 9.08
N ASP A 16 8.52 7.63 10.13
CA ASP A 16 7.79 6.35 10.26
C ASP A 16 8.08 5.37 9.09
N TYR A 17 9.31 5.38 8.58
CA TYR A 17 9.75 4.52 7.49
C TYR A 17 10.05 3.10 7.94
N TYR A 18 9.42 2.13 7.30
CA TYR A 18 9.65 0.70 7.48
C TYR A 18 9.76 0.00 6.14
N VAL A 19 10.79 -0.85 5.98
CA VAL A 19 10.95 -1.69 4.79
C VAL A 19 9.94 -2.84 4.85
N THR A 20 8.96 -2.82 3.97
CA THR A 20 7.97 -3.91 3.87
C THR A 20 8.65 -5.16 3.30
N PRO A 21 8.58 -6.33 3.95
CA PRO A 21 9.07 -7.57 3.38
C PRO A 21 8.39 -7.90 2.04
N LYS A 22 9.09 -8.58 1.14
CA LYS A 22 8.52 -8.95 -0.18
C LYS A 22 7.37 -9.95 -0.06
N LYS A 23 7.46 -10.91 0.87
CA LYS A 23 6.46 -11.99 0.98
C LYS A 23 5.02 -11.48 1.08
N PRO A 24 4.64 -10.58 2.02
CA PRO A 24 3.27 -10.04 2.07
C PRO A 24 2.82 -9.35 0.79
N ILE A 25 3.75 -8.75 0.03
CA ILE A 25 3.43 -8.11 -1.25
C ILE A 25 3.16 -9.17 -2.32
N ILE A 26 3.95 -10.23 -2.36
CA ILE A 26 3.75 -11.37 -3.27
C ILE A 26 2.42 -12.07 -2.95
N ASP A 27 2.14 -12.36 -1.68
CA ASP A 27 0.88 -12.97 -1.23
C ASP A 27 -0.34 -12.13 -1.65
N LEU A 28 -0.24 -10.81 -1.57
CA LEU A 28 -1.26 -9.89 -2.08
C LEU A 28 -1.47 -10.06 -3.59
N PHE A 29 -0.42 -10.03 -4.41
CA PHE A 29 -0.56 -10.15 -5.86
C PHE A 29 -1.10 -11.52 -6.28
N GLU A 30 -0.75 -12.60 -5.60
CA GLU A 30 -1.33 -13.92 -5.81
C GLU A 30 -2.83 -13.94 -5.47
N ALA A 31 -3.25 -13.25 -4.41
CA ALA A 31 -4.66 -13.12 -4.05
C ALA A 31 -5.44 -12.24 -5.05
N LEU A 32 -4.83 -11.14 -5.52
CA LEU A 32 -5.40 -10.28 -6.57
C LEU A 32 -5.56 -11.04 -7.89
N LYS A 33 -4.60 -11.90 -8.24
CA LYS A 33 -4.66 -12.76 -9.43
C LYS A 33 -5.82 -13.75 -9.37
N LYS A 34 -6.09 -14.36 -8.21
CA LYS A 34 -7.25 -15.22 -8.01
C LYS A 34 -8.59 -14.47 -8.13
N ALA A 35 -8.58 -13.16 -7.89
CA ALA A 35 -9.72 -12.27 -8.03
C ALA A 35 -9.66 -11.45 -9.35
N HIS A 36 -8.97 -11.94 -10.38
CA HIS A 36 -8.63 -11.20 -11.59
C HIS A 36 -9.82 -10.62 -12.34
N GLU A 37 -10.99 -11.28 -12.33
CA GLU A 37 -12.23 -10.78 -12.94
C GLU A 37 -12.66 -9.41 -12.39
N THR A 38 -12.30 -9.11 -11.14
CA THR A 38 -12.59 -7.82 -10.51
C THR A 38 -11.58 -6.75 -10.91
N PHE A 39 -10.31 -7.13 -11.11
CA PHE A 39 -9.21 -6.17 -11.19
C PHE A 39 -8.72 -5.89 -12.60
N HIS A 40 -8.75 -6.87 -13.51
CA HIS A 40 -8.19 -6.75 -14.86
C HIS A 40 -6.74 -6.20 -14.88
N LEU A 41 -5.94 -6.59 -13.86
CA LEU A 41 -4.54 -6.19 -13.75
C LEU A 41 -3.58 -7.21 -14.35
N PHE A 42 -4.09 -8.40 -14.70
CA PHE A 42 -3.30 -9.52 -15.19
C PHE A 42 -3.70 -9.87 -16.63
N ASP A 43 -2.72 -10.29 -17.41
CA ASP A 43 -2.93 -10.84 -18.74
C ASP A 43 -3.40 -12.32 -18.68
N ASN A 44 -3.61 -12.93 -19.85
CA ASN A 44 -4.05 -14.33 -19.96
C ASN A 44 -3.02 -15.33 -19.44
N GLU A 45 -1.76 -14.95 -19.31
CA GLU A 45 -0.68 -15.76 -18.72
C GLU A 45 -0.58 -15.56 -17.20
N GLY A 46 -1.38 -14.64 -16.65
CA GLY A 46 -1.39 -14.29 -15.23
C GLY A 46 -0.21 -13.44 -14.79
N LYS A 47 0.42 -12.72 -15.72
CA LYS A 47 1.40 -11.68 -15.45
C LYS A 47 0.72 -10.34 -15.32
N LEU A 48 1.29 -9.42 -14.54
CA LEU A 48 0.80 -8.04 -14.50
C LEU A 48 0.89 -7.43 -15.91
N ILE A 49 -0.13 -6.67 -16.28
CA ILE A 49 -0.16 -5.98 -17.56
C ILE A 49 0.94 -4.91 -17.54
N TRP A 50 1.99 -5.11 -18.33
CA TRP A 50 3.27 -4.41 -18.28
C TRP A 50 3.19 -2.90 -18.58
N TYR A 51 2.16 -2.44 -19.26
CA TYR A 51 1.96 -1.04 -19.66
C TYR A 51 0.99 -0.28 -18.74
N GLN A 52 0.45 -0.88 -17.70
CA GLN A 52 -0.36 -0.17 -16.72
C GLN A 52 0.53 0.66 -15.78
N LYS A 53 0.09 1.89 -15.51
CA LYS A 53 0.82 2.82 -14.66
C LYS A 53 0.59 2.53 -13.19
N TYR A 54 1.67 2.31 -12.47
CA TYR A 54 1.70 2.13 -11.03
C TYR A 54 2.33 3.35 -10.35
N LEU A 55 1.83 3.68 -9.17
CA LEU A 55 2.41 4.70 -8.30
C LEU A 55 2.58 4.15 -6.89
N ASP A 56 3.79 4.25 -6.35
CA ASP A 56 4.04 4.12 -4.92
C ASP A 56 4.38 5.51 -4.35
N PRO A 57 3.43 6.16 -3.61
CA PRO A 57 3.62 7.52 -3.10
C PRO A 57 4.45 7.60 -1.82
N CYS A 58 4.81 6.48 -1.20
CA CYS A 58 5.66 6.39 -0.02
C CYS A 58 6.68 5.26 -0.23
N ALA A 59 7.35 5.29 -1.37
CA ALA A 59 8.12 4.16 -1.91
C ALA A 59 9.30 3.73 -1.04
N GLY A 60 9.81 4.61 -0.19
CA GLY A 60 10.92 4.29 0.68
C GLY A 60 12.22 4.02 -0.07
N GLY A 61 12.88 2.92 0.32
CA GLY A 61 14.24 2.63 -0.11
C GLY A 61 15.27 3.54 0.55
N ASP A 62 16.49 3.08 0.63
CA ASP A 62 17.66 3.81 1.15
C ASP A 62 18.95 3.23 0.56
N LEU A 63 20.11 3.61 1.06
CA LEU A 63 21.42 3.11 0.56
C LEU A 63 21.51 1.56 0.58
N ILE A 64 20.86 0.91 1.54
CA ILE A 64 20.94 -0.54 1.75
C ILE A 64 19.73 -1.24 1.18
N ASN A 65 18.52 -0.68 1.39
CA ASN A 65 17.26 -1.31 1.08
C ASN A 65 16.72 -0.84 -0.27
N LYS A 66 16.06 -1.72 -1.01
CA LYS A 66 15.30 -1.39 -2.21
C LYS A 66 13.91 -0.88 -1.83
N MET A 67 13.21 -0.30 -2.79
CA MET A 67 11.80 0.05 -2.69
C MET A 67 10.95 -1.21 -2.84
N SER A 68 10.25 -1.64 -1.79
CA SER A 68 9.64 -2.97 -1.70
C SER A 68 8.56 -3.22 -2.76
N TYR A 69 7.56 -2.35 -2.87
CA TYR A 69 6.48 -2.51 -3.86
C TYR A 69 6.98 -2.35 -5.29
N PRO A 70 7.75 -1.30 -5.64
CA PRO A 70 8.30 -1.15 -6.99
C PRO A 70 9.12 -2.35 -7.43
N GLU A 71 9.95 -2.91 -6.55
CA GLU A 71 10.75 -4.10 -6.86
C GLU A 71 9.88 -5.31 -7.19
N VAL A 72 8.87 -5.62 -6.38
CA VAL A 72 7.98 -6.75 -6.64
C VAL A 72 7.15 -6.54 -7.90
N ILE A 73 6.64 -5.33 -8.15
CA ILE A 73 5.87 -5.01 -9.35
C ILE A 73 6.72 -5.19 -10.62
N SER A 74 7.99 -4.76 -10.57
CA SER A 74 8.95 -4.97 -11.68
C SER A 74 9.25 -6.46 -11.89
N GLU A 75 9.46 -7.22 -10.82
CA GLU A 75 9.66 -8.68 -10.86
C GLU A 75 8.44 -9.44 -11.44
N LEU A 76 7.23 -8.90 -11.28
CA LEU A 76 5.99 -9.44 -11.85
C LEU A 76 5.73 -9.01 -13.30
N GLY A 77 6.68 -8.30 -13.93
CA GLY A 77 6.69 -8.04 -15.37
C GLY A 77 6.32 -6.62 -15.79
N VAL A 78 6.04 -5.70 -14.87
CA VAL A 78 5.80 -4.29 -15.22
C VAL A 78 7.12 -3.60 -15.50
N HIS A 79 7.20 -2.92 -16.65
CA HIS A 79 8.41 -2.19 -17.02
C HIS A 79 8.58 -0.94 -16.16
N ASP A 80 9.81 -0.64 -15.74
CA ASP A 80 10.15 0.44 -14.80
C ASP A 80 9.64 1.84 -15.21
N ASN A 81 9.45 2.08 -16.52
CA ASN A 81 8.89 3.33 -17.03
C ASN A 81 7.42 3.53 -16.63
N TYR A 82 6.71 2.46 -16.27
CA TYR A 82 5.32 2.49 -15.81
C TYR A 82 5.19 2.43 -14.28
N ILE A 83 6.31 2.39 -13.55
CA ILE A 83 6.36 2.41 -12.09
C ILE A 83 6.87 3.77 -11.63
N ASN A 84 5.98 4.63 -11.19
CA ASN A 84 6.30 5.92 -10.59
C ASN A 84 6.46 5.78 -9.07
N THR A 85 7.43 6.51 -8.51
CA THR A 85 7.72 6.42 -7.08
C THR A 85 7.96 7.81 -6.50
N LEU A 86 7.27 8.10 -5.40
CA LEU A 86 7.44 9.32 -4.62
C LEU A 86 7.85 8.97 -3.19
N ASP A 87 8.53 9.88 -2.55
CA ASP A 87 8.81 9.83 -1.11
C ASP A 87 9.18 11.23 -0.63
N ILE A 88 8.79 11.60 0.59
CA ILE A 88 9.14 12.88 1.19
C ILE A 88 10.60 12.92 1.65
N ARG A 89 11.21 11.76 1.90
CA ARG A 89 12.57 11.63 2.45
C ARG A 89 13.61 11.90 1.37
N SER A 90 14.61 12.71 1.71
CA SER A 90 15.72 13.05 0.82
C SER A 90 16.65 11.86 0.52
N ASP A 91 16.77 10.91 1.46
CA ASP A 91 17.61 9.71 1.35
C ASP A 91 16.90 8.53 0.66
N SER A 92 15.61 8.66 0.32
CA SER A 92 14.85 7.64 -0.40
C SER A 92 15.40 7.38 -1.80
N LYS A 93 15.16 6.17 -2.32
CA LYS A 93 15.43 5.80 -3.73
C LYS A 93 14.31 6.18 -4.70
N ALA A 94 13.22 6.79 -4.22
CA ALA A 94 12.12 7.22 -5.07
C ALA A 94 12.60 8.14 -6.20
N LYS A 95 11.97 8.03 -7.37
CA LYS A 95 12.27 8.85 -8.56
C LYS A 95 12.06 10.34 -8.29
N THR A 96 11.07 10.68 -7.45
CA THR A 96 10.75 12.06 -7.08
C THR A 96 10.68 12.21 -5.56
N LYS A 97 11.38 13.21 -5.02
CA LYS A 97 11.37 13.58 -3.60
C LYS A 97 10.35 14.69 -3.38
N ILE A 98 9.15 14.32 -2.94
CA ILE A 98 8.05 15.27 -2.73
C ILE A 98 7.09 14.74 -1.66
N ASP A 99 6.44 15.65 -0.95
CA ASP A 99 5.31 15.34 -0.10
C ASP A 99 4.10 15.01 -0.99
N PHE A 100 3.66 13.74 -0.97
CA PHE A 100 2.54 13.27 -1.78
C PHE A 100 1.25 14.05 -1.51
N LEU A 101 1.01 14.52 -0.29
CA LEU A 101 -0.19 15.28 0.03
C LEU A 101 -0.22 16.66 -0.65
N LYS A 102 0.93 17.15 -1.14
CA LYS A 102 1.06 18.42 -1.87
C LYS A 102 1.07 18.25 -3.40
N VAL A 103 0.96 17.02 -3.90
CA VAL A 103 0.90 16.77 -5.34
C VAL A 103 -0.44 17.24 -5.88
N GLU A 104 -0.45 18.22 -6.76
CA GLU A 104 -1.67 18.76 -7.39
C GLU A 104 -2.07 17.94 -8.61
N SER A 105 -1.10 17.50 -9.40
CA SER A 105 -1.32 16.69 -10.60
C SER A 105 -0.19 15.69 -10.81
N ILE A 106 -0.51 14.54 -11.37
CA ILE A 106 0.45 13.50 -11.72
C ILE A 106 -0.05 12.78 -12.98
N ASP A 107 0.86 12.18 -13.73
CA ASP A 107 0.47 11.27 -14.81
C ASP A 107 -0.36 10.12 -14.22
N THR A 108 -1.66 10.16 -14.54
CA THR A 108 -2.72 9.45 -13.82
C THR A 108 -2.43 7.94 -13.75
N PRO A 109 -2.20 7.36 -12.56
CA PRO A 109 -1.91 5.95 -12.41
C PRO A 109 -3.18 5.09 -12.44
N LYS A 110 -3.06 3.87 -12.95
CA LYS A 110 -4.07 2.81 -12.84
C LYS A 110 -4.14 2.25 -11.43
N VAL A 111 -2.99 2.11 -10.80
CA VAL A 111 -2.86 1.54 -9.46
C VAL A 111 -1.98 2.43 -8.60
N ILE A 112 -2.48 2.84 -7.44
CA ILE A 112 -1.68 3.42 -6.37
C ILE A 112 -1.55 2.38 -5.26
N ILE A 113 -0.32 1.98 -4.95
CA ILE A 113 -0.05 0.94 -3.97
C ILE A 113 1.13 1.33 -3.08
N THR A 114 0.95 1.23 -1.75
CA THR A 114 2.00 1.61 -0.80
C THR A 114 1.78 1.05 0.61
N ASN A 115 2.83 1.12 1.42
CA ASN A 115 2.77 1.08 2.89
C ASN A 115 2.88 2.52 3.40
N PRO A 116 1.76 3.23 3.67
CA PRO A 116 1.79 4.62 4.09
C PRO A 116 2.22 4.77 5.55
N PRO A 117 2.76 5.92 5.97
CA PRO A 117 2.90 6.26 7.38
C PRO A 117 1.54 6.18 8.07
N PHE A 118 1.42 5.34 9.12
CA PHE A 118 0.11 4.98 9.69
C PHE A 118 -0.63 6.15 10.34
N ASN A 119 0.09 7.18 10.80
CA ASN A 119 -0.46 8.38 11.42
C ASN A 119 -1.21 9.29 10.43
N ILE A 120 -0.84 9.27 9.14
CA ILE A 120 -1.45 10.06 8.06
C ILE A 120 -2.08 9.18 6.97
N ALA A 121 -2.24 7.87 7.24
CA ALA A 121 -2.73 6.93 6.24
C ALA A 121 -4.12 7.31 5.67
N GLU A 122 -5.00 7.90 6.48
CA GLU A 122 -6.31 8.38 6.04
C GLU A 122 -6.18 9.45 4.95
N ASP A 123 -5.26 10.42 5.13
CA ASP A 123 -5.05 11.49 4.16
C ASP A 123 -4.39 10.97 2.88
N ILE A 124 -3.44 10.02 3.02
CA ILE A 124 -2.83 9.33 1.87
C ILE A 124 -3.89 8.58 1.06
N ILE A 125 -4.83 7.86 1.70
CA ILE A 125 -5.91 7.15 1.02
C ILE A 125 -6.81 8.12 0.25
N LYS A 126 -7.25 9.21 0.90
CA LYS A 126 -8.10 10.24 0.27
C LYS A 126 -7.42 10.85 -0.95
N LYS A 127 -6.14 11.24 -0.80
CA LYS A 127 -5.35 11.81 -1.90
C LYS A 127 -5.14 10.80 -3.03
N SER A 128 -4.93 9.54 -2.71
CA SER A 128 -4.80 8.48 -3.71
C SER A 128 -6.09 8.26 -4.50
N LEU A 129 -7.24 8.26 -3.83
CA LEU A 129 -8.55 8.16 -4.49
C LEU A 129 -8.87 9.38 -5.39
N GLU A 130 -8.34 10.55 -5.05
CA GLU A 130 -8.43 11.74 -5.91
C GLU A 130 -7.62 11.56 -7.20
N LEU A 131 -6.36 11.09 -7.09
CA LEU A 131 -5.36 11.09 -8.17
C LEU A 131 -5.41 9.82 -9.06
N VAL A 132 -5.87 8.69 -8.57
CA VAL A 132 -5.98 7.47 -9.38
C VAL A 132 -7.00 7.66 -10.51
N GLU A 133 -6.83 6.99 -11.65
CA GLU A 133 -7.78 7.05 -12.75
C GLU A 133 -9.19 6.52 -12.38
N GLU A 134 -10.21 6.90 -13.15
CA GLU A 134 -11.53 6.32 -12.99
C GLU A 134 -11.50 4.79 -13.18
N ASN A 135 -12.15 4.06 -12.28
CA ASN A 135 -12.05 2.60 -12.18
C ASN A 135 -10.62 2.07 -11.88
N GLY A 136 -9.71 2.94 -11.46
CA GLY A 136 -8.39 2.58 -10.96
C GLY A 136 -8.46 2.10 -9.50
N PHE A 137 -7.34 1.60 -9.02
CA PHE A 137 -7.25 0.95 -7.71
C PHE A 137 -6.29 1.67 -6.78
N VAL A 138 -6.69 1.75 -5.51
CA VAL A 138 -5.85 2.18 -4.40
C VAL A 138 -5.67 0.99 -3.47
N ILE A 139 -4.42 0.62 -3.17
CA ILE A 139 -4.07 -0.53 -2.34
C ILE A 139 -3.12 -0.07 -1.24
N MET A 140 -3.52 -0.25 0.02
CA MET A 140 -2.73 0.22 1.16
C MET A 140 -2.50 -0.89 2.16
N LEU A 141 -1.25 -1.06 2.59
CA LEU A 141 -0.92 -1.88 3.75
C LEU A 141 -1.26 -1.10 5.02
N LEU A 142 -2.15 -1.64 5.84
CA LEU A 142 -2.64 -1.01 7.06
C LEU A 142 -2.58 -2.00 8.23
N ARG A 143 -2.55 -1.46 9.43
CA ARG A 143 -2.77 -2.27 10.64
C ARG A 143 -4.24 -2.67 10.73
N LEU A 144 -4.54 -3.90 11.17
CA LEU A 144 -5.93 -4.37 11.27
C LEU A 144 -6.78 -3.49 12.20
N ASN A 145 -6.18 -2.94 13.26
CA ASN A 145 -6.85 -2.01 14.17
C ASN A 145 -7.16 -0.64 13.56
N PHE A 146 -6.77 -0.38 12.30
CA PHE A 146 -7.16 0.85 11.60
C PHE A 146 -8.67 0.96 11.44
N PHE A 147 -9.42 -0.14 11.38
CA PHE A 147 -10.87 -0.16 11.41
C PHE A 147 -11.47 0.30 12.74
N GLY A 148 -10.79 0.07 13.87
CA GLY A 148 -11.32 0.22 15.21
C GLY A 148 -11.20 1.62 15.82
N SER A 149 -11.29 2.71 15.06
CA SER A 149 -11.17 4.06 15.59
C SER A 149 -12.48 4.85 15.49
N LYS A 150 -12.96 5.38 16.63
CA LYS A 150 -14.12 6.29 16.65
C LYS A 150 -13.94 7.52 15.75
N LYS A 151 -12.70 8.03 15.63
CA LYS A 151 -12.36 9.19 14.78
C LYS A 151 -12.55 8.91 13.28
N ARG A 152 -12.44 7.63 12.86
CA ARG A 152 -12.53 7.20 11.46
C ARG A 152 -13.92 6.73 11.05
N LYS A 153 -14.95 6.87 11.92
CA LYS A 153 -16.31 6.43 11.60
C LYS A 153 -16.81 7.04 10.30
N ASP A 154 -16.66 8.36 10.14
CA ASP A 154 -17.13 9.07 8.95
C ASP A 154 -16.26 8.77 7.72
N PHE A 155 -14.97 8.54 7.90
CA PHE A 155 -14.09 8.06 6.83
C PHE A 155 -14.58 6.73 6.27
N TRP A 156 -14.82 5.73 7.12
CA TRP A 156 -15.29 4.40 6.72
C TRP A 156 -16.66 4.42 6.07
N LYS A 157 -17.57 5.27 6.54
CA LYS A 157 -18.89 5.45 5.95
C LYS A 157 -18.83 5.89 4.48
N ASN A 158 -17.77 6.62 4.10
CA ASN A 158 -17.64 7.18 2.75
C ASN A 158 -16.58 6.45 1.91
N ASN A 159 -15.68 5.70 2.53
CA ASN A 159 -14.51 5.11 1.86
C ASN A 159 -14.31 3.65 2.31
N MET A 160 -15.36 2.82 2.29
CA MET A 160 -15.20 1.41 2.57
C MET A 160 -14.44 0.72 1.42
N PRO A 161 -13.36 -0.05 1.70
CA PRO A 161 -12.63 -0.78 0.66
C PRO A 161 -13.48 -1.90 0.06
N ILE A 162 -13.32 -2.18 -1.23
CA ILE A 162 -14.03 -3.28 -1.91
C ILE A 162 -13.56 -4.65 -1.42
N LEU A 163 -12.26 -4.76 -1.10
CA LEU A 163 -11.63 -5.98 -0.59
C LEU A 163 -10.65 -5.63 0.53
N THR A 164 -10.54 -6.54 1.48
CA THR A 164 -9.56 -6.50 2.56
C THR A 164 -8.87 -7.86 2.64
N PHE A 165 -7.58 -7.89 2.33
CA PHE A 165 -6.73 -9.07 2.45
C PHE A 165 -6.00 -9.03 3.80
N VAL A 166 -6.38 -9.90 4.73
CA VAL A 166 -5.74 -9.99 6.05
C VAL A 166 -4.63 -11.02 5.99
N HIS A 167 -3.41 -10.61 6.34
CA HIS A 167 -2.28 -11.51 6.44
C HIS A 167 -2.41 -12.39 7.68
N HIS A 168 -2.45 -13.72 7.48
CA HIS A 168 -2.49 -14.68 8.60
C HIS A 168 -1.12 -14.83 9.27
N GLU A 169 -0.03 -14.58 8.54
CA GLU A 169 1.32 -14.50 9.09
C GLU A 169 1.63 -13.07 9.52
N ARG A 170 2.19 -12.91 10.71
CA ARG A 170 2.61 -11.60 11.21
C ARG A 170 3.77 -11.05 10.38
N ILE A 171 3.61 -9.82 9.89
CA ILE A 171 4.66 -9.14 9.14
C ILE A 171 5.76 -8.69 10.10
N SER A 172 7.00 -9.05 9.78
CA SER A 172 8.19 -8.61 10.50
C SER A 172 8.90 -7.53 9.70
N PHE A 173 8.89 -6.30 10.19
CA PHE A 173 9.61 -5.17 9.57
C PHE A 173 11.06 -5.04 10.05
N THR A 174 11.45 -5.79 11.08
CA THR A 174 12.81 -5.78 11.64
C THR A 174 13.31 -7.21 11.78
N LYS A 175 14.59 -7.44 11.42
CA LYS A 175 15.20 -8.77 11.56
C LYS A 175 15.11 -9.25 13.02
N GLY A 176 14.56 -10.43 13.23
CA GLY A 176 14.53 -11.11 14.52
C GLY A 176 13.41 -10.72 15.47
N SER A 177 12.46 -9.85 15.06
CA SER A 177 11.26 -9.56 15.86
C SER A 177 10.02 -9.57 14.98
N THR A 178 8.98 -10.31 15.38
CA THR A 178 7.65 -10.17 14.81
C THR A 178 6.93 -9.02 15.47
N ASP A 179 6.24 -8.17 14.68
CA ASP A 179 5.33 -7.19 15.24
C ASP A 179 4.16 -7.91 15.94
N SER A 180 3.70 -7.38 17.06
CA SER A 180 2.54 -7.90 17.79
C SER A 180 1.20 -7.47 17.17
N ILE A 181 1.23 -6.86 16.00
CA ILE A 181 0.08 -6.26 15.31
C ILE A 181 -0.15 -7.03 14.02
N GLU A 182 -1.40 -7.34 13.75
CA GLU A 182 -1.85 -7.90 12.50
C GLU A 182 -1.99 -6.82 11.43
N TYR A 183 -1.70 -7.19 10.18
CA TYR A 183 -1.71 -6.29 9.02
C TYR A 183 -2.66 -6.80 7.94
N MET A 184 -3.11 -5.86 7.12
CA MET A 184 -4.00 -6.13 6.00
C MET A 184 -3.67 -5.23 4.83
N HIS A 185 -3.92 -5.70 3.61
CA HIS A 185 -4.02 -4.83 2.44
C HIS A 185 -5.49 -4.51 2.17
N CYS A 186 -5.83 -3.23 2.23
CA CYS A 186 -7.15 -2.75 1.83
C CYS A 186 -7.11 -2.27 0.38
N VAL A 187 -8.14 -2.63 -0.38
CA VAL A 187 -8.26 -2.29 -1.80
C VAL A 187 -9.52 -1.47 -2.04
N TRP A 188 -9.35 -0.29 -2.60
CA TRP A 188 -10.43 0.57 -3.09
C TRP A 188 -10.42 0.59 -4.62
N LYS A 189 -11.60 0.75 -5.20
CA LYS A 189 -11.76 1.05 -6.63
C LYS A 189 -12.44 2.41 -6.75
N LYS A 190 -11.82 3.35 -7.47
CA LYS A 190 -12.41 4.68 -7.69
C LYS A 190 -13.75 4.57 -8.38
N GLY A 191 -14.71 5.38 -7.95
CA GLY A 191 -16.09 5.36 -8.45
C GLY A 191 -16.99 4.32 -7.79
N VAL A 192 -16.47 3.38 -6.97
CA VAL A 192 -17.27 2.39 -6.27
C VAL A 192 -17.51 2.82 -4.82
N LYS A 193 -18.77 2.84 -4.40
CA LYS A 193 -19.20 3.05 -3.01
C LYS A 193 -19.92 1.81 -2.49
N GLN A 194 -19.59 1.41 -1.28
CA GLN A 194 -20.23 0.27 -0.61
C GLN A 194 -20.17 0.43 0.91
N ASP A 195 -21.03 -0.30 1.62
CA ASP A 195 -21.16 -0.22 3.08
C ASP A 195 -20.38 -1.32 3.82
N TYR A 196 -19.83 -2.28 3.10
CA TYR A 196 -19.07 -3.40 3.66
C TYR A 196 -17.84 -3.73 2.79
N THR A 197 -16.88 -4.43 3.36
CA THR A 197 -15.72 -4.98 2.64
C THR A 197 -15.78 -6.50 2.61
N LYS A 198 -15.43 -7.12 1.48
CA LYS A 198 -15.18 -8.56 1.44
C LYS A 198 -13.81 -8.82 2.07
N LEU A 199 -13.78 -9.61 3.14
CA LEU A 199 -12.54 -10.00 3.81
C LEU A 199 -12.05 -11.34 3.30
N VAL A 200 -10.75 -11.44 3.01
CA VAL A 200 -10.06 -12.65 2.57
C VAL A 200 -8.81 -12.81 3.43
N ILE A 201 -8.57 -13.99 3.94
CA ILE A 201 -7.33 -14.33 4.66
C ILE A 201 -6.29 -14.83 3.65
N ILE A 202 -5.09 -14.28 3.70
CA ILE A 202 -3.97 -14.62 2.80
C ILE A 202 -2.69 -14.88 3.57
#